data_1aebd2b734e98fed4dac3b775c8f9e86
#
_entry.id   1aebd2b734e98fed4dac3b775c8f9e86
#
_cell.length_a   1.000
_cell.length_b   1.000
_cell.length_c   1.000
_cell.angle_alpha   90.00
_cell.angle_beta   90.00
_cell.angle_gamma   90.00
#
_symmetry.space_group_name_H-M   'P 1'
#
loop_
_entity.id
_entity.type
_entity.pdbx_description
1 polymer ?
#
loop_
_entity_poly.entity_id
_entity_poly.type
_entity_poly.pdbx_seq_one_letter_code
_entity_poly.pdbx_strand_id
1 'polypeptide(L)'
;MAKTTAKKKVQYWGTGRRKKAIARVRLLPAGEGAIIINKKSLDEYFGLDTLKFIVRQPLELLDISAKYDVVVNVTGGGFTGQAGAIRHGIARALLSAEPESRAALKKAGFLTRDSRMKERKKYGLKKARRAPQFSKR
;
A
#
# COMPACT_ATOMS: atom_id res chain seq x y z
N MET A 1 8.58 41.26 12.48
CA MET A 1 7.74 40.20 11.83
C MET A 1 7.84 38.94 12.66
N ALA A 2 6.76 38.55 13.25
CA ALA A 2 6.68 37.27 13.93
C ALA A 2 6.82 36.17 12.88
N LYS A 3 7.92 35.43 12.95
CA LYS A 3 8.00 34.19 12.20
C LYS A 3 6.93 33.26 12.75
N THR A 4 5.86 33.09 12.02
CA THR A 4 4.93 32.00 12.27
C THR A 4 5.75 30.71 12.17
N THR A 5 6.17 30.20 13.31
CA THR A 5 6.65 28.83 13.39
C THR A 5 5.50 27.96 12.94
N ALA A 6 5.60 27.45 11.73
CA ALA A 6 4.64 26.46 11.25
C ALA A 6 4.62 25.34 12.30
N LYS A 7 3.49 25.20 13.01
CA LYS A 7 3.28 24.06 13.90
C LYS A 7 3.53 22.81 13.08
N LYS A 8 4.52 22.02 13.47
CA LYS A 8 4.75 20.72 12.83
C LYS A 8 3.46 19.93 12.96
N LYS A 9 2.75 19.75 11.85
CA LYS A 9 1.58 18.89 11.83
C LYS A 9 2.02 17.47 12.17
N VAL A 10 1.32 16.85 13.10
CA VAL A 10 1.57 15.45 13.44
C VAL A 10 1.32 14.61 12.20
N GLN A 11 2.28 13.79 11.85
CA GLN A 11 2.19 12.88 10.72
C GLN A 11 2.59 11.49 11.18
N TYR A 12 1.88 10.50 10.71
CA TYR A 12 2.20 9.10 10.98
C TYR A 12 2.73 8.47 9.71
N TRP A 13 3.92 7.93 9.78
CA TRP A 13 4.61 7.35 8.64
C TRP A 13 4.50 5.83 8.64
N GLY A 14 4.34 5.26 7.46
CA GLY A 14 4.44 3.83 7.25
C GLY A 14 5.04 3.55 5.89
N THR A 15 5.94 2.58 5.81
CA THR A 15 6.51 2.13 4.54
C THR A 15 5.92 0.78 4.21
N GLY A 16 5.28 0.68 3.04
CA GLY A 16 4.75 -0.56 2.53
C GLY A 16 5.56 -1.05 1.35
N ARG A 17 5.67 -2.36 1.21
CA ARG A 17 6.39 -2.99 0.12
C ARG A 17 5.62 -4.19 -0.40
N ARG A 18 5.56 -4.32 -1.70
CA ARG A 18 5.04 -5.52 -2.37
C ARG A 18 5.71 -5.66 -3.73
N LYS A 19 6.22 -6.85 -4.05
CA LYS A 19 7.01 -7.07 -5.27
C LYS A 19 8.17 -6.07 -5.30
N LYS A 20 8.30 -5.28 -6.36
CA LYS A 20 9.32 -4.23 -6.48
C LYS A 20 8.81 -2.84 -6.06
N ALA A 21 7.53 -2.73 -5.70
CA ALA A 21 6.93 -1.45 -5.33
C ALA A 21 7.25 -1.10 -3.88
N ILE A 22 7.58 0.17 -3.66
CA ILE A 22 7.84 0.74 -2.33
C ILE A 22 6.94 1.96 -2.19
N ALA A 23 6.08 1.94 -1.17
CA ALA A 23 5.16 3.03 -0.86
C ALA A 23 5.56 3.69 0.46
N ARG A 24 5.75 4.99 0.41
CA ARG A 24 5.93 5.82 1.61
C ARG A 24 4.61 6.50 1.90
N VAL A 25 3.97 6.09 2.98
CA VAL A 25 2.64 6.56 3.34
C VAL A 25 2.74 7.51 4.53
N ARG A 26 2.03 8.64 4.42
CA ARG A 26 1.86 9.59 5.52
C ARG A 26 0.38 9.70 5.83
N LEU A 27 0.01 9.52 7.08
CA LEU A 27 -1.33 9.77 7.57
C LEU A 27 -1.38 11.13 8.24
N LEU A 28 -2.29 11.98 7.80
CA LEU A 28 -2.50 13.30 8.36
C LEU A 28 -3.81 13.27 9.17
N PRO A 29 -3.76 13.44 10.50
CA PRO A 29 -4.98 13.47 11.31
C PRO A 29 -5.82 14.70 11.01
N ALA A 30 -7.08 14.65 11.38
CA ALA A 30 -8.06 15.70 11.11
C ALA A 30 -8.27 15.99 9.61
N GLY A 31 -8.14 14.95 8.79
CA GLY A 31 -8.40 15.04 7.36
C GLY A 31 -9.85 14.75 6.99
N GLU A 32 -10.13 14.83 5.71
CA GLU A 32 -11.46 14.61 5.12
C GLU A 32 -11.59 13.25 4.41
N GLY A 33 -10.54 12.43 4.46
CA GLY A 33 -10.52 11.14 3.80
C GLY A 33 -9.94 11.17 2.39
N ALA A 34 -9.21 12.22 2.03
CA ALA A 34 -8.54 12.32 0.73
C ALA A 34 -7.34 11.35 0.67
N ILE A 35 -7.21 10.65 -0.45
CA ILE A 35 -6.05 9.80 -0.72
C ILE A 35 -5.35 10.35 -1.94
N ILE A 36 -4.12 10.80 -1.76
CA ILE A 36 -3.29 11.39 -2.80
C ILE A 36 -2.07 10.51 -3.02
N ILE A 37 -1.88 10.05 -4.26
CA ILE A 37 -0.79 9.17 -4.64
C ILE A 37 0.05 9.86 -5.70
N ASN A 38 1.33 10.09 -5.42
CA ASN A 38 2.25 10.77 -6.34
C ASN A 38 1.65 12.07 -6.91
N LYS A 39 1.06 12.88 -6.04
CA LYS A 39 0.40 14.16 -6.37
C LYS A 39 -0.89 14.04 -7.19
N LYS A 40 -1.42 12.83 -7.34
CA LYS A 40 -2.69 12.57 -8.03
C LYS A 40 -3.70 11.99 -7.06
N SER A 41 -4.99 12.24 -7.29
CA SER A 41 -6.02 11.59 -6.48
C SER A 41 -6.03 10.07 -6.73
N LEU A 42 -6.61 9.33 -5.80
CA LEU A 42 -6.73 7.87 -5.95
C LEU A 42 -7.42 7.49 -7.27
N ASP A 43 -8.49 8.20 -7.62
CA ASP A 43 -9.25 7.93 -8.84
C ASP A 43 -8.46 8.23 -10.12
N GLU A 44 -7.59 9.24 -10.09
CA GLU A 44 -6.74 9.59 -11.21
C GLU A 44 -5.55 8.62 -11.35
N TYR A 45 -5.02 8.13 -10.24
CA TYR A 45 -3.84 7.29 -10.25
C TYR A 45 -4.15 5.84 -10.63
N PHE A 46 -5.18 5.26 -10.03
CA PHE A 46 -5.63 3.90 -10.34
C PHE A 46 -6.91 3.93 -11.18
N GLY A 47 -6.84 3.33 -12.37
CA GLY A 47 -8.02 3.23 -13.24
C GLY A 47 -8.96 2.09 -12.88
N LEU A 48 -8.49 1.08 -12.14
CA LEU A 48 -9.27 -0.10 -11.78
C LEU A 48 -9.87 0.03 -10.37
N ASP A 49 -11.17 -0.22 -10.25
CA ASP A 49 -11.86 -0.15 -8.96
C ASP A 49 -11.33 -1.16 -7.95
N THR A 50 -10.88 -2.34 -8.40
CA THR A 50 -10.28 -3.35 -7.54
C THR A 50 -9.03 -2.84 -6.84
N LEU A 51 -8.19 -2.07 -7.53
CA LEU A 51 -6.98 -1.49 -6.96
C LEU A 51 -7.31 -0.38 -5.95
N LYS A 52 -8.32 0.43 -6.25
CA LYS A 52 -8.82 1.46 -5.32
C LYS A 52 -9.36 0.81 -4.04
N PHE A 53 -10.08 -0.28 -4.18
CA PHE A 53 -10.61 -1.04 -3.04
C PHE A 53 -9.49 -1.57 -2.16
N ILE A 54 -8.44 -2.14 -2.76
CA ILE A 54 -7.27 -2.66 -2.03
C ILE A 54 -6.63 -1.56 -1.18
N VAL A 55 -6.45 -0.38 -1.74
CA VAL A 55 -5.85 0.77 -1.03
C VAL A 55 -6.72 1.19 0.17
N ARG A 56 -8.03 1.17 0.02
CA ARG A 56 -8.96 1.60 1.06
C ARG A 56 -9.20 0.56 2.17
N GLN A 57 -8.86 -0.70 1.94
CA GLN A 57 -9.19 -1.78 2.87
C GLN A 57 -8.80 -1.52 4.34
N PRO A 58 -7.58 -1.07 4.67
CA PRO A 58 -7.23 -0.85 6.08
C PRO A 58 -8.05 0.25 6.72
N LEU A 59 -8.35 1.31 5.99
CA LEU A 59 -9.14 2.43 6.50
C LEU A 59 -10.61 2.04 6.70
N GLU A 60 -11.16 1.26 5.79
CA GLU A 60 -12.54 0.76 5.89
C GLU A 60 -12.70 -0.28 6.99
N LEU A 61 -11.69 -1.14 7.18
CA LEU A 61 -11.68 -2.14 8.25
C LEU A 61 -11.85 -1.50 9.63
N LEU A 62 -11.20 -0.36 9.86
CA LEU A 62 -11.24 0.36 11.12
C LEU A 62 -12.30 1.45 11.14
N ASP A 63 -13.04 1.62 10.04
CA ASP A 63 -14.08 2.65 9.87
C ASP A 63 -13.58 4.07 10.16
N ILE A 64 -12.38 4.38 9.68
CA ILE A 64 -11.71 5.66 9.90
C ILE A 64 -11.32 6.39 8.61
N SER A 65 -11.93 6.01 7.49
CA SER A 65 -11.56 6.56 6.18
C SER A 65 -11.74 8.09 6.09
N ALA A 66 -12.69 8.65 6.84
CA ALA A 66 -12.93 10.10 6.87
C ALA A 66 -12.09 10.85 7.92
N LYS A 67 -11.34 10.13 8.75
CA LYS A 67 -10.56 10.72 9.85
C LYS A 67 -9.18 11.18 9.43
N TYR A 68 -8.58 10.51 8.46
CA TYR A 68 -7.23 10.77 8.00
C TYR A 68 -7.19 11.12 6.52
N ASP A 69 -6.32 12.08 6.17
CA ASP A 69 -5.86 12.23 4.81
C ASP A 69 -4.62 11.35 4.62
N VAL A 70 -4.52 10.72 3.47
CA VAL A 70 -3.40 9.84 3.14
C VAL A 70 -2.62 10.43 1.99
N VAL A 71 -1.34 10.65 2.22
CA VAL A 71 -0.41 11.11 1.17
C VAL A 71 0.61 10.03 0.94
N VAL A 72 0.73 9.59 -0.30
CA VAL A 72 1.58 8.46 -0.67
C VAL A 72 2.56 8.86 -1.76
N ASN A 73 3.82 8.48 -1.56
CA ASN A 73 4.82 8.46 -2.62
C ASN A 73 5.16 7.00 -2.89
N VAL A 74 4.82 6.52 -4.07
CA VAL A 74 5.08 5.13 -4.46
C VAL A 74 5.96 5.08 -5.69
N THR A 75 6.92 4.15 -5.68
CA THR A 75 7.85 3.93 -6.78
C THR A 75 8.01 2.45 -7.06
N GLY A 76 8.36 2.14 -8.29
CA GLY A 76 8.68 0.78 -8.70
C GLY A 76 7.47 -0.13 -8.90
N GLY A 77 7.69 -1.20 -9.62
CA GLY A 77 6.66 -2.20 -9.89
C GLY A 77 5.49 -1.72 -10.74
N GLY A 78 4.49 -2.57 -10.88
CA GLY A 78 3.24 -2.27 -11.58
C GLY A 78 2.15 -1.80 -10.63
N PHE A 79 1.01 -1.39 -11.17
CA PHE A 79 -0.11 -0.85 -10.38
C PHE A 79 -0.60 -1.83 -9.30
N THR A 80 -0.68 -3.13 -9.61
CA THR A 80 -1.11 -4.14 -8.64
C THR A 80 -0.16 -4.22 -7.44
N GLY A 81 1.14 -4.26 -7.69
CA GLY A 81 2.15 -4.23 -6.65
C GLY A 81 2.12 -2.94 -5.85
N GLN A 82 1.93 -1.81 -6.53
CA GLN A 82 1.82 -0.51 -5.88
C GLN A 82 0.61 -0.42 -4.95
N ALA A 83 -0.56 -0.90 -5.39
CA ALA A 83 -1.76 -0.91 -4.55
C ALA A 83 -1.54 -1.76 -3.29
N GLY A 84 -0.93 -2.94 -3.41
CA GLY A 84 -0.59 -3.78 -2.27
C GLY A 84 0.43 -3.15 -1.34
N ALA A 85 1.43 -2.47 -1.90
CA ALA A 85 2.44 -1.73 -1.12
C ALA A 85 1.82 -0.58 -0.34
N ILE A 86 0.90 0.17 -0.97
CA ILE A 86 0.18 1.27 -0.32
C ILE A 86 -0.68 0.74 0.82
N ARG A 87 -1.41 -0.35 0.60
CA ARG A 87 -2.22 -0.98 1.65
C ARG A 87 -1.36 -1.36 2.86
N HIS A 88 -0.23 -1.99 2.63
CA HIS A 88 0.71 -2.36 3.69
C HIS A 88 1.25 -1.13 4.43
N GLY A 89 1.62 -0.08 3.68
CA GLY A 89 2.11 1.18 4.25
C GLY A 89 1.05 1.89 5.10
N ILE A 90 -0.20 1.93 4.64
CA ILE A 90 -1.31 2.51 5.39
C ILE A 90 -1.52 1.74 6.70
N ALA A 91 -1.52 0.40 6.65
CA ALA A 91 -1.67 -0.42 7.84
C ALA A 91 -0.56 -0.17 8.86
N ARG A 92 0.68 -0.05 8.41
CA ARG A 92 1.82 0.26 9.28
C ARG A 92 1.75 1.66 9.86
N ALA A 93 1.32 2.64 9.08
CA ALA A 93 1.11 4.00 9.58
C ALA A 93 -0.01 4.06 10.62
N LEU A 94 -1.09 3.29 10.41
CA LEU A 94 -2.19 3.17 11.38
C LEU A 94 -1.74 2.57 12.71
N LEU A 95 -0.76 1.67 12.71
CA LEU A 95 -0.17 1.15 13.96
C LEU A 95 0.46 2.26 14.78
N SER A 96 1.11 3.22 14.14
CA SER A 96 1.69 4.37 14.83
C SER A 96 0.64 5.33 15.32
N ALA A 97 -0.43 5.52 14.54
CA ALA A 97 -1.53 6.43 14.89
C ALA A 97 -2.46 5.84 15.95
N GLU A 98 -2.80 4.56 15.80
CA GLU A 98 -3.74 3.85 16.65
C GLU A 98 -3.19 2.46 17.01
N PRO A 99 -2.32 2.34 18.03
CA PRO A 99 -1.73 1.05 18.40
C PRO A 99 -2.76 -0.04 18.74
N GLU A 100 -3.95 0.36 19.16
CA GLU A 100 -5.04 -0.55 19.49
C GLU A 100 -5.56 -1.32 18.28
N SER A 101 -5.35 -0.80 17.07
CA SER A 101 -5.81 -1.42 15.83
C SER A 101 -4.96 -2.61 15.37
N ARG A 102 -3.85 -2.88 16.04
CA ARG A 102 -2.91 -3.92 15.63
C ARG A 102 -3.56 -5.30 15.48
N ALA A 103 -4.41 -5.68 16.43
CA ALA A 103 -5.06 -6.99 16.40
C ALA A 103 -5.97 -7.14 15.16
N ALA A 104 -6.77 -6.13 14.85
CA ALA A 104 -7.66 -6.14 13.70
C ALA A 104 -6.88 -6.16 12.38
N LEU A 105 -5.84 -5.33 12.27
CA LEU A 105 -5.02 -5.26 11.06
C LEU A 105 -4.23 -6.56 10.84
N LYS A 106 -3.70 -7.14 11.91
CA LYS A 106 -2.98 -8.41 11.83
C LYS A 106 -3.90 -9.56 11.44
N LYS A 107 -5.10 -9.62 12.00
CA LYS A 107 -6.10 -10.64 11.67
C LYS A 107 -6.51 -10.56 10.19
N ALA A 108 -6.63 -9.37 9.64
CA ALA A 108 -6.96 -9.15 8.24
C ALA A 108 -5.77 -9.42 7.30
N GLY A 109 -4.56 -9.59 7.83
CA GLY A 109 -3.34 -9.84 7.05
C GLY A 109 -2.69 -8.60 6.46
N PHE A 110 -3.11 -7.41 6.84
CA PHE A 110 -2.59 -6.16 6.27
C PHE A 110 -1.21 -5.77 6.80
N LEU A 111 -0.79 -6.31 7.93
CA LEU A 111 0.52 -6.04 8.52
C LEU A 111 1.62 -6.95 7.98
N THR A 112 1.25 -8.05 7.37
CA THR A 112 2.21 -9.01 6.83
C THR A 112 2.62 -8.58 5.43
N ARG A 113 3.94 -8.46 5.21
CA ARG A 113 4.44 -8.21 3.86
C ARG A 113 4.19 -9.43 2.99
N ASP A 114 3.59 -9.19 1.84
CA ASP A 114 3.46 -10.24 0.82
C ASP A 114 4.84 -10.46 0.20
N SER A 115 5.46 -11.60 0.50
CA SER A 115 6.78 -11.96 0.00
C SER A 115 6.75 -12.53 -1.42
N ARG A 116 5.55 -12.72 -1.99
CA ARG A 116 5.42 -13.28 -3.33
C ARG A 116 6.00 -12.31 -4.36
N MET A 117 6.89 -12.81 -5.16
CA MET A 117 7.48 -12.09 -6.29
C MET A 117 7.33 -12.94 -7.54
N LYS A 118 7.49 -12.31 -8.71
CA LYS A 118 7.51 -13.07 -9.96
C LYS A 118 8.68 -14.04 -9.90
N GLU A 119 8.35 -15.33 -9.99
CA GLU A 119 9.36 -16.37 -9.99
C GLU A 119 10.19 -16.29 -11.27
N ARG A 120 11.50 -16.42 -11.10
CA ARG A 120 12.45 -16.38 -12.21
C ARG A 120 12.22 -17.58 -13.14
N LYS A 121 12.22 -17.32 -14.44
CA LYS A 121 12.25 -18.38 -15.43
C LYS A 121 13.56 -19.15 -15.30
N LYS A 122 13.47 -20.48 -15.19
CA LYS A 122 14.61 -21.36 -15.08
C LYS A 122 14.88 -21.98 -16.45
N TYR A 123 16.14 -22.30 -16.72
CA TYR A 123 16.46 -22.97 -17.97
C TYR A 123 15.74 -24.34 -18.05
N GLY A 124 15.43 -24.79 -19.26
CA GLY A 124 14.68 -26.03 -19.49
C GLY A 124 13.16 -25.90 -19.27
N LEU A 125 12.69 -24.74 -18.81
CA LEU A 125 11.26 -24.47 -18.60
C LEU A 125 10.81 -23.33 -19.52
N LYS A 126 9.53 -23.36 -19.94
CA LYS A 126 8.95 -22.27 -20.74
C LYS A 126 8.68 -21.04 -19.90
N LYS A 127 8.26 -21.25 -18.65
CA LYS A 127 8.06 -20.22 -17.61
C LYS A 127 8.73 -20.70 -16.34
N ALA A 128 8.57 -19.99 -15.23
CA ALA A 128 9.23 -20.34 -13.97
C ALA A 128 9.03 -21.81 -13.57
N ARG A 129 7.84 -22.33 -13.78
CA ARG A 129 7.47 -23.73 -13.42
C ARG A 129 6.89 -24.53 -14.56
N ARG A 130 6.59 -23.91 -15.70
CA ARG A 130 5.96 -24.60 -16.81
C ARG A 130 6.99 -25.34 -17.64
N ALA A 131 7.01 -26.67 -17.50
CA ALA A 131 7.86 -27.52 -18.30
C ALA A 131 7.37 -27.57 -19.76
N PRO A 132 8.27 -27.73 -20.75
CA PRO A 132 7.86 -28.03 -22.10
C PRO A 132 7.16 -29.38 -22.14
N GLN A 133 6.17 -29.51 -23.04
CA GLN A 133 5.45 -30.76 -23.20
C GLN A 133 6.43 -31.84 -23.67
N PHE A 134 6.51 -32.91 -22.89
CA PHE A 134 7.33 -34.06 -23.27
C PHE A 134 6.61 -34.88 -24.33
N SER A 135 7.17 -34.97 -25.50
CA SER A 135 6.64 -35.79 -26.57
C SER A 135 7.22 -37.20 -26.45
N LYS A 136 6.42 -38.12 -25.96
CA LYS A 136 6.81 -39.53 -25.82
C LYS A 136 6.52 -40.25 -27.13
N ARG A 137 7.54 -40.79 -27.72
CA ARG A 137 7.38 -41.76 -28.82
C ARG A 137 7.69 -43.14 -28.33
#